data_464a080af96c8ebcbcf14ae62327e1a5
#
_entry.id   464a080af96c8ebcbcf14ae62327e1a5
#
_cell.length_a   1.000
_cell.length_b   1.000
_cell.length_c   1.000
_cell.angle_alpha   90.00
_cell.angle_beta   90.00
_cell.angle_gamma   90.00
#
_symmetry.space_group_name_H-M   'P 1'
#
loop_
_entity.id
_entity.type
_entity.pdbx_description
1 polymer ?
#
loop_
_entity_poly.entity_id
_entity_poly.type
_entity_poly.pdbx_seq_one_letter_code
_entity_poly.pdbx_strand_id
1 'polypeptide(L)'
;ERALRLCAKHGITELSNYVLYNSEAFGGKGQQYAADTPADLYNRMRLTLDIKDDINRSLPEDRQVTAFSFPMRYIPLTAHERGYVGSQWNAKFLRAVQCMLIPTQGKGVGSRSFFEADFGKNAEEFVRFLCMPDKLIAARGEFSLSSRGRGGEDPEALAARKAVWEKNQRKIREWNRLYQQLGDERTQFIA
;
A
#
# COMPACT_ATOMS: atom_id res chain seq x y z
N GLU A 1 15.72 9.68 0.38
CA GLU A 1 15.92 10.26 1.72
C GLU A 1 16.46 11.70 1.64
N ARG A 2 17.66 11.92 1.06
CA ARG A 2 18.30 13.25 1.00
C ARG A 2 17.39 14.35 0.44
N ALA A 3 16.66 14.07 -0.65
CA ALA A 3 15.77 15.04 -1.28
C ALA A 3 14.62 15.46 -0.34
N LEU A 4 13.96 14.51 0.34
CA LEU A 4 12.88 14.80 1.27
C LEU A 4 13.36 15.68 2.44
N ARG A 5 14.51 15.35 3.02
CA ARG A 5 15.12 16.17 4.11
C ARG A 5 15.51 17.57 3.63
N LEU A 6 16.03 17.68 2.41
CA LEU A 6 16.38 18.98 1.83
C LEU A 6 15.13 19.84 1.61
N CYS A 7 14.07 19.28 1.03
CA CYS A 7 12.80 19.99 0.84
C CYS A 7 12.22 20.49 2.16
N ALA A 8 12.17 19.63 3.19
CA ALA A 8 11.69 20.00 4.51
C ALA A 8 12.54 21.14 5.14
N LYS A 9 13.88 21.06 5.01
CA LYS A 9 14.80 22.11 5.48
C LYS A 9 14.51 23.48 4.84
N HIS A 10 14.04 23.48 3.58
CA HIS A 10 13.69 24.71 2.86
C HIS A 10 12.21 25.10 3.00
N GLY A 11 11.49 24.52 3.96
CA GLY A 11 10.12 24.91 4.30
C GLY A 11 9.04 24.33 3.37
N ILE A 12 9.36 23.33 2.56
CA ILE A 12 8.36 22.60 1.77
C ILE A 12 7.70 21.57 2.68
N THR A 13 6.42 21.76 2.97
CA THR A 13 5.66 20.94 3.93
C THR A 13 4.83 19.83 3.29
N GLU A 14 4.57 19.91 2.00
CA GLU A 14 3.86 18.85 1.27
C GLU A 14 4.85 18.14 0.34
N LEU A 15 5.14 16.88 0.64
CA LEU A 15 6.11 16.07 -0.06
C LEU A 15 5.43 14.87 -0.74
N SER A 16 5.90 14.52 -1.92
CA SER A 16 5.47 13.30 -2.58
C SER A 16 6.65 12.63 -3.27
N ASN A 17 6.58 11.30 -3.39
CA ASN A 17 7.54 10.52 -4.16
C ASN A 17 6.82 9.40 -4.93
N TYR A 18 7.43 9.01 -6.02
CA TYR A 18 7.01 7.82 -6.75
C TYR A 18 7.81 6.61 -6.27
N VAL A 19 7.11 5.50 -6.04
CA VAL A 19 7.70 4.22 -5.63
C VAL A 19 7.43 3.21 -6.74
N LEU A 20 8.48 2.93 -7.53
CA LEU A 20 8.38 1.98 -8.61
C LEU A 20 8.28 0.55 -8.06
N TYR A 21 7.46 -0.29 -8.69
CA TYR A 21 7.35 -1.72 -8.37
C TYR A 21 7.14 -2.55 -9.64
N ASN A 22 7.33 -3.87 -9.55
CA ASN A 22 7.22 -4.80 -10.68
C ASN A 22 8.40 -4.70 -11.65
N SER A 23 9.58 -4.26 -11.20
CA SER A 23 10.75 -4.14 -12.07
C SER A 23 11.57 -5.43 -12.14
N GLU A 24 12.19 -5.66 -13.30
CA GLU A 24 13.21 -6.69 -13.47
C GLU A 24 14.56 -6.25 -12.94
N ALA A 25 15.45 -7.22 -12.80
CA ALA A 25 16.85 -6.95 -12.58
C ALA A 25 17.42 -6.17 -13.78
N PHE A 26 18.14 -5.13 -13.49
CA PHE A 26 18.87 -4.41 -14.55
C PHE A 26 20.25 -3.99 -14.06
N GLY A 27 21.16 -3.86 -14.99
CA GLY A 27 22.53 -3.41 -14.73
C GLY A 27 22.99 -2.39 -15.77
N GLY A 28 23.79 -1.43 -15.33
CA GLY A 28 24.41 -0.45 -16.20
C GLY A 28 25.37 0.47 -15.45
N LYS A 29 26.44 0.92 -16.10
CA LYS A 29 27.44 1.84 -15.52
C LYS A 29 28.00 1.41 -14.17
N GLY A 30 28.25 0.10 -13.98
CA GLY A 30 28.83 -0.45 -12.75
C GLY A 30 27.86 -0.67 -11.59
N GLN A 31 26.56 -0.45 -11.79
CA GLN A 31 25.54 -0.76 -10.80
C GLN A 31 24.65 -1.91 -11.29
N GLN A 32 24.35 -2.85 -10.40
CA GLN A 32 23.39 -3.91 -10.63
C GLN A 32 22.23 -3.78 -9.64
N TYR A 33 21.02 -3.89 -10.14
CA TYR A 33 19.79 -3.87 -9.35
C TYR A 33 19.09 -5.22 -9.53
N ALA A 34 18.73 -5.86 -8.44
CA ALA A 34 17.92 -7.06 -8.47
C ALA A 34 16.47 -6.72 -8.91
N ALA A 35 15.76 -7.72 -9.44
CA ALA A 35 14.32 -7.61 -9.64
C ALA A 35 13.64 -7.32 -8.29
N ASP A 36 12.72 -6.37 -8.27
CA ASP A 36 12.06 -6.01 -7.03
C ASP A 36 10.94 -7.00 -6.67
N THR A 37 10.79 -7.20 -5.39
CA THR A 37 9.78 -8.06 -4.78
C THR A 37 8.62 -7.23 -4.20
N PRO A 38 7.47 -7.84 -3.87
CA PRO A 38 6.42 -7.18 -3.10
C PRO A 38 6.92 -6.60 -1.77
N ALA A 39 7.86 -7.28 -1.09
CA ALA A 39 8.47 -6.78 0.14
C ALA A 39 9.27 -5.48 -0.08
N ASP A 40 9.94 -5.34 -1.23
CA ASP A 40 10.65 -4.11 -1.58
C ASP A 40 9.71 -2.93 -1.77
N LEU A 41 8.55 -3.13 -2.39
CA LEU A 41 7.50 -2.11 -2.48
C LEU A 41 7.09 -1.63 -1.08
N TYR A 42 6.77 -2.57 -0.18
CA TYR A 42 6.42 -2.26 1.20
C TYR A 42 7.52 -1.45 1.88
N ASN A 43 8.76 -1.92 1.82
CA ASN A 43 9.90 -1.31 2.50
C ASN A 43 10.19 0.11 1.99
N ARG A 44 10.05 0.36 0.69
CA ARG A 44 10.21 1.70 0.10
C ARG A 44 9.13 2.67 0.57
N MET A 45 7.87 2.23 0.64
CA MET A 45 6.78 3.05 1.20
C MET A 45 7.00 3.30 2.69
N ARG A 46 7.36 2.27 3.45
CA ARG A 46 7.65 2.37 4.88
C ARG A 46 8.80 3.33 5.16
N LEU A 47 9.86 3.28 4.35
CA LEU A 47 11.00 4.21 4.47
C LEU A 47 10.57 5.67 4.32
N THR A 48 9.65 5.98 3.40
CA THR A 48 9.11 7.34 3.24
C THR A 48 8.40 7.80 4.52
N LEU A 49 7.61 6.92 5.12
CA LEU A 49 6.92 7.19 6.38
C LEU A 49 7.90 7.42 7.53
N ASP A 50 8.92 6.57 7.65
CA ASP A 50 9.94 6.68 8.70
C ASP A 50 10.75 7.97 8.57
N ILE A 51 11.11 8.37 7.35
CA ILE A 51 11.79 9.65 7.08
C ILE A 51 10.90 10.83 7.45
N LYS A 52 9.62 10.82 7.10
CA LYS A 52 8.65 11.86 7.47
C LYS A 52 8.53 11.98 8.99
N ASP A 53 8.36 10.86 9.69
CA ASP A 53 8.23 10.85 11.14
C ASP A 53 9.51 11.35 11.83
N ASP A 54 10.68 11.02 11.27
CA ASP A 54 11.97 11.49 11.75
C ASP A 54 12.14 13.02 11.57
N ILE A 55 11.77 13.55 10.42
CA ILE A 55 11.77 14.99 10.14
C ILE A 55 10.84 15.70 11.14
N ASN A 56 9.63 15.20 11.32
CA ASN A 56 8.61 15.85 12.16
C ASN A 56 8.95 15.84 13.66
N ARG A 57 9.76 14.88 14.12
CA ARG A 57 10.23 14.89 15.53
C ARG A 57 11.01 16.16 15.92
N SER A 58 11.66 16.79 14.96
CA SER A 58 12.47 17.99 15.18
C SER A 58 11.76 19.30 14.80
N LEU A 59 10.55 19.23 14.25
CA LEU A 59 9.80 20.40 13.77
C LEU A 59 8.62 20.74 14.71
N PRO A 60 8.34 22.01 14.92
CA PRO A 60 7.12 22.44 15.61
C PRO A 60 5.88 22.05 14.77
N GLU A 61 4.72 21.97 15.43
CA GLU A 61 3.49 21.43 14.85
C GLU A 61 3.05 22.17 13.56
N ASP A 62 3.18 23.50 13.55
CA ASP A 62 2.84 24.35 12.41
C ASP A 62 3.79 24.22 11.20
N ARG A 63 4.91 23.51 11.36
CA ARG A 63 5.91 23.28 10.33
C ARG A 63 6.09 21.80 9.97
N GLN A 64 5.27 20.93 10.52
CA GLN A 64 5.35 19.51 10.21
C GLN A 64 5.07 19.25 8.73
N VAL A 65 5.79 18.28 8.18
CA VAL A 65 5.65 17.87 6.79
C VAL A 65 4.66 16.70 6.66
N THR A 66 3.91 16.71 5.56
CA THR A 66 3.18 15.56 5.07
C THR A 66 3.96 14.90 3.95
N ALA A 67 3.92 13.58 3.86
CA ALA A 67 4.57 12.85 2.77
C ALA A 67 3.65 11.75 2.24
N PHE A 68 3.55 11.66 0.92
CA PHE A 68 2.78 10.63 0.23
C PHE A 68 3.68 9.86 -0.72
N SER A 69 3.52 8.54 -0.76
CA SER A 69 4.10 7.70 -1.79
C SER A 69 3.04 7.36 -2.83
N PHE A 70 3.43 7.43 -4.10
CA PHE A 70 2.60 6.97 -5.21
C PHE A 70 3.24 5.71 -5.81
N PRO A 71 2.73 4.52 -5.46
CA PRO A 71 3.18 3.29 -6.09
C PRO A 71 2.91 3.31 -7.58
N MET A 72 3.96 3.15 -8.39
CA MET A 72 3.91 3.13 -9.84
C MET A 72 4.36 1.78 -10.38
N ARG A 73 3.47 1.13 -11.12
CA ARG A 73 3.81 -0.12 -11.77
C ARG A 73 4.79 0.12 -12.91
N TYR A 74 5.95 -0.54 -12.84
CA TYR A 74 6.89 -0.57 -13.95
C TYR A 74 6.32 -1.39 -15.11
N ILE A 75 6.47 -0.84 -16.31
CA ILE A 75 6.21 -1.50 -17.58
C ILE A 75 7.41 -1.15 -18.47
N PRO A 76 8.11 -2.15 -19.05
CA PRO A 76 9.22 -1.90 -19.96
C PRO A 76 8.79 -1.02 -21.16
N LEU A 77 9.65 -0.11 -21.58
CA LEU A 77 9.37 0.74 -22.75
C LEU A 77 9.16 -0.05 -24.06
N THR A 78 9.72 -1.26 -24.11
CA THR A 78 9.58 -2.21 -25.23
C THR A 78 8.32 -3.07 -25.14
N ALA A 79 7.58 -3.00 -24.02
CA ALA A 79 6.36 -3.78 -23.87
C ALA A 79 5.22 -3.15 -24.68
N HIS A 80 4.63 -3.92 -25.57
CA HIS A 80 3.47 -3.52 -26.38
C HIS A 80 2.17 -3.53 -25.60
N GLU A 81 2.13 -4.23 -24.46
CA GLU A 81 0.93 -4.42 -23.65
C GLU A 81 1.16 -4.05 -22.18
N ARG A 82 0.09 -3.58 -21.53
CA ARG A 82 0.09 -3.31 -20.07
C ARG A 82 0.07 -4.59 -19.21
N GLY A 83 0.10 -5.77 -19.84
CA GLY A 83 0.08 -7.07 -19.20
C GLY A 83 1.40 -7.52 -18.59
N TYR A 84 2.48 -6.76 -18.75
CA TYR A 84 3.80 -7.12 -18.24
C TYR A 84 3.77 -7.44 -16.73
N VAL A 85 4.39 -8.57 -16.36
CA VAL A 85 4.54 -9.04 -14.97
C VAL A 85 6.02 -9.35 -14.76
N GLY A 86 6.64 -8.69 -13.78
CA GLY A 86 8.04 -8.91 -13.41
C GLY A 86 8.26 -10.30 -12.81
N SER A 87 9.49 -10.79 -12.89
CA SER A 87 9.86 -12.17 -12.49
C SER A 87 9.58 -12.51 -11.02
N GLN A 88 9.54 -11.50 -10.13
CA GLN A 88 9.24 -11.65 -8.70
C GLN A 88 7.78 -11.29 -8.36
N TRP A 89 6.94 -11.08 -9.37
CA TRP A 89 5.56 -10.70 -9.24
C TRP A 89 4.63 -11.71 -9.94
N ASN A 90 3.36 -11.63 -9.63
CA ASN A 90 2.32 -12.34 -10.37
C ASN A 90 1.10 -11.42 -10.59
N ALA A 91 0.22 -11.81 -11.49
CA ALA A 91 -0.98 -11.03 -11.83
C ALA A 91 -1.88 -10.77 -10.61
N LYS A 92 -1.97 -11.75 -9.68
CA LYS A 92 -2.74 -11.63 -8.45
C LYS A 92 -2.20 -10.54 -7.54
N PHE A 93 -0.89 -10.48 -7.34
CA PHE A 93 -0.25 -9.47 -6.50
C PHE A 93 -0.38 -8.06 -7.10
N LEU A 94 -0.18 -7.94 -8.41
CA LEU A 94 -0.37 -6.66 -9.10
C LEU A 94 -1.81 -6.16 -8.96
N ARG A 95 -2.79 -7.06 -9.09
CA ARG A 95 -4.21 -6.73 -8.89
C ARG A 95 -4.49 -6.35 -7.42
N ALA A 96 -3.92 -7.08 -6.48
CA ALA A 96 -4.08 -6.81 -5.05
C ALA A 96 -3.56 -5.41 -4.67
N VAL A 97 -2.38 -5.01 -5.16
CA VAL A 97 -1.86 -3.65 -4.96
C VAL A 97 -2.83 -2.60 -5.52
N GLN A 98 -3.39 -2.82 -6.71
CA GLN A 98 -4.41 -1.92 -7.26
C GLN A 98 -5.63 -1.81 -6.34
N CYS A 99 -6.13 -2.94 -5.81
CA CYS A 99 -7.26 -2.95 -4.88
C CYS A 99 -6.96 -2.19 -3.59
N MET A 100 -5.72 -2.24 -3.07
CA MET A 100 -5.29 -1.44 -1.91
C MET A 100 -5.27 0.06 -2.22
N LEU A 101 -4.88 0.44 -3.43
CA LEU A 101 -4.73 1.84 -3.83
C LEU A 101 -6.04 2.52 -4.24
N ILE A 102 -7.10 1.76 -4.56
CA ILE A 102 -8.41 2.34 -4.92
C ILE A 102 -8.99 3.22 -3.81
N PRO A 103 -9.12 2.75 -2.55
CA PRO A 103 -9.68 3.57 -1.47
C PRO A 103 -8.86 4.82 -1.17
N THR A 104 -7.56 4.79 -1.42
CA THR A 104 -6.60 5.85 -1.10
C THR A 104 -6.36 6.80 -2.27
N GLN A 105 -7.04 6.61 -3.40
CA GLN A 105 -6.83 7.39 -4.64
C GLN A 105 -5.38 7.32 -5.15
N GLY A 106 -4.76 6.16 -5.02
CA GLY A 106 -3.38 5.91 -5.45
C GLY A 106 -2.30 6.32 -4.43
N LYS A 107 -2.67 6.82 -3.26
CA LYS A 107 -1.70 7.26 -2.24
C LYS A 107 -1.32 6.10 -1.33
N GLY A 108 -0.05 5.87 -1.16
CA GLY A 108 0.49 4.78 -0.36
C GLY A 108 0.95 5.17 1.04
N VAL A 109 0.81 6.40 1.48
CA VAL A 109 1.24 6.83 2.82
C VAL A 109 0.41 8.03 3.29
N GLY A 110 0.13 8.08 4.55
CA GLY A 110 -0.49 9.19 5.25
C GLY A 110 0.03 9.23 6.68
N SER A 111 -0.80 8.87 7.65
CA SER A 111 -0.36 8.57 9.01
C SER A 111 0.17 7.13 9.12
N ARG A 112 0.94 6.85 10.18
CA ARG A 112 1.43 5.49 10.45
C ARG A 112 0.29 4.51 10.68
N SER A 113 -0.73 4.88 11.44
CA SER A 113 -1.90 4.05 11.68
C SER A 113 -2.66 3.70 10.39
N PHE A 114 -2.83 4.68 9.51
CA PHE A 114 -3.42 4.47 8.20
C PHE A 114 -2.58 3.50 7.34
N PHE A 115 -1.26 3.72 7.28
CA PHE A 115 -0.36 2.86 6.52
C PHE A 115 -0.40 1.41 7.02
N GLU A 116 -0.34 1.20 8.34
CA GLU A 116 -0.38 -0.14 8.93
C GLU A 116 -1.75 -0.83 8.73
N ALA A 117 -2.84 -0.09 8.73
CA ALA A 117 -4.16 -0.61 8.42
C ALA A 117 -4.28 -1.08 6.97
N ASP A 118 -3.76 -0.30 6.02
CA ASP A 118 -3.89 -0.60 4.60
C ASP A 118 -2.81 -1.56 4.07
N PHE A 119 -1.56 -1.39 4.50
CA PHE A 119 -0.42 -2.13 3.94
C PHE A 119 0.20 -3.13 4.92
N GLY A 120 -0.23 -3.15 6.17
CA GLY A 120 0.32 -4.05 7.19
C GLY A 120 1.42 -3.43 8.02
N LYS A 121 1.76 -4.09 9.12
CA LYS A 121 2.79 -3.63 10.08
C LYS A 121 4.21 -3.98 9.64
N ASN A 122 4.35 -4.95 8.76
CA ASN A 122 5.62 -5.43 8.20
C ASN A 122 5.41 -6.03 6.80
N ALA A 123 6.51 -6.31 6.11
CA ALA A 123 6.49 -6.84 4.75
C ALA A 123 5.81 -8.21 4.64
N GLU A 124 5.92 -9.06 5.66
CA GLU A 124 5.26 -10.37 5.69
C GLU A 124 3.73 -10.21 5.73
N GLU A 125 3.24 -9.32 6.58
CA GLU A 125 1.81 -9.02 6.65
C GLU A 125 1.29 -8.40 5.34
N PHE A 126 2.07 -7.54 4.71
CA PHE A 126 1.75 -6.99 3.40
C PHE A 126 1.60 -8.08 2.35
N VAL A 127 2.59 -8.98 2.23
CA VAL A 127 2.53 -10.12 1.28
C VAL A 127 1.32 -11.01 1.58
N ARG A 128 1.02 -11.26 2.85
CA ARG A 128 -0.19 -11.97 3.25
C ARG A 128 -1.46 -11.29 2.73
N PHE A 129 -1.54 -9.97 2.80
CA PHE A 129 -2.68 -9.22 2.26
C PHE A 129 -2.80 -9.32 0.73
N LEU A 130 -1.67 -9.41 0.01
CA LEU A 130 -1.69 -9.62 -1.44
C LEU A 130 -2.31 -10.98 -1.83
N CYS A 131 -2.22 -11.99 -0.96
CA CYS A 131 -2.85 -13.29 -1.18
C CYS A 131 -4.37 -13.28 -0.95
N MET A 132 -4.91 -12.24 -0.28
CA MET A 132 -6.33 -12.16 0.07
C MET A 132 -7.21 -12.00 -1.17
N PRO A 133 -8.44 -12.53 -1.18
CA PRO A 133 -9.41 -12.24 -2.23
C PRO A 133 -9.64 -10.75 -2.43
N ASP A 134 -9.67 -10.28 -3.67
CA ASP A 134 -9.73 -8.85 -4.03
C ASP A 134 -10.86 -8.10 -3.34
N LYS A 135 -12.04 -8.73 -3.24
CA LYS A 135 -13.23 -8.15 -2.56
C LYS A 135 -13.01 -7.88 -1.07
N LEU A 136 -12.08 -8.61 -0.44
CA LEU A 136 -11.77 -8.44 0.97
C LEU A 136 -10.65 -7.43 1.19
N ILE A 137 -9.75 -7.26 0.23
CA ILE A 137 -8.62 -6.32 0.32
C ILE A 137 -9.13 -4.89 0.58
N ALA A 138 -10.05 -4.41 -0.25
CA ALA A 138 -10.61 -3.06 -0.11
C ALA A 138 -11.48 -2.88 1.15
N ALA A 139 -11.96 -3.99 1.74
CA ALA A 139 -12.80 -3.98 2.92
C ALA A 139 -12.03 -4.07 4.25
N ARG A 140 -10.68 -4.06 4.22
CA ARG A 140 -9.84 -4.18 5.42
C ARG A 140 -9.81 -2.91 6.27
N GLY A 141 -9.95 -1.75 5.62
CA GLY A 141 -9.92 -0.46 6.28
C GLY A 141 -11.00 -0.30 7.35
N GLU A 142 -10.83 0.70 8.20
CA GLU A 142 -11.83 1.05 9.22
C GLU A 142 -13.14 1.51 8.58
N PHE A 143 -14.24 1.16 9.22
CA PHE A 143 -15.55 1.66 8.82
C PHE A 143 -15.63 3.16 9.11
N SER A 144 -15.72 3.98 8.06
CA SER A 144 -15.89 5.41 8.21
C SER A 144 -17.37 5.77 8.28
N LEU A 145 -17.75 6.51 9.31
CA LEU A 145 -19.08 7.09 9.45
C LEU A 145 -19.23 8.36 8.59
N SER A 146 -18.12 8.95 8.13
CA SER A 146 -18.20 10.12 7.27
C SER A 146 -18.70 9.74 5.88
N SER A 147 -19.83 10.27 5.47
CA SER A 147 -20.25 10.23 4.08
C SER A 147 -19.31 11.11 3.24
N ARG A 148 -18.82 10.59 2.11
CA ARG A 148 -18.07 11.39 1.13
C ARG A 148 -19.01 12.31 0.32
N GLY A 149 -19.88 13.04 1.00
CA GLY A 149 -20.84 13.93 0.37
C GLY A 149 -21.21 15.11 1.27
N ARG A 150 -21.57 16.26 0.69
CA ARG A 150 -21.99 17.47 1.41
C ARG A 150 -23.39 17.37 2.04
N GLY A 151 -23.97 16.20 2.11
CA GLY A 151 -25.24 15.91 2.79
C GLY A 151 -25.06 14.68 3.66
N GLY A 152 -25.70 14.62 4.81
CA GLY A 152 -25.72 13.45 5.69
C GLY A 152 -26.21 12.23 4.90
N GLU A 153 -25.56 11.07 5.10
CA GLU A 153 -26.05 9.82 4.54
C GLU A 153 -27.33 9.41 5.24
N ASP A 154 -28.31 8.92 4.48
CA ASP A 154 -29.52 8.34 5.03
C ASP A 154 -29.19 7.26 6.08
N PRO A 155 -29.82 7.28 7.28
CA PRO A 155 -29.54 6.30 8.33
C PRO A 155 -29.71 4.85 7.90
N GLU A 156 -30.65 4.54 7.02
CA GLU A 156 -30.87 3.20 6.49
C GLU A 156 -29.72 2.77 5.57
N ALA A 157 -29.26 3.66 4.69
CA ALA A 157 -28.10 3.42 3.83
C ALA A 157 -26.81 3.23 4.65
N LEU A 158 -26.63 4.01 5.71
CA LEU A 158 -25.50 3.87 6.64
C LEU A 158 -25.54 2.52 7.35
N ALA A 159 -26.70 2.10 7.86
CA ALA A 159 -26.88 0.81 8.52
C ALA A 159 -26.58 -0.37 7.57
N ALA A 160 -27.09 -0.31 6.33
CA ALA A 160 -26.83 -1.31 5.30
C ALA A 160 -25.33 -1.40 4.98
N ARG A 161 -24.64 -0.27 4.82
CA ARG A 161 -23.20 -0.22 4.57
C ARG A 161 -22.40 -0.79 5.74
N LYS A 162 -22.78 -0.49 6.98
CA LYS A 162 -22.17 -1.04 8.18
C LYS A 162 -22.33 -2.56 8.25
N ALA A 163 -23.51 -3.09 7.95
CA ALA A 163 -23.77 -4.53 7.93
C ALA A 163 -22.90 -5.26 6.90
N VAL A 164 -22.72 -4.69 5.71
CA VAL A 164 -21.81 -5.22 4.68
C VAL A 164 -20.36 -5.23 5.18
N TRP A 165 -19.92 -4.14 5.81
CA TRP A 165 -18.58 -4.05 6.37
C TRP A 165 -18.35 -5.10 7.47
N GLU A 166 -19.27 -5.26 8.42
CA GLU A 166 -19.18 -6.26 9.49
C GLU A 166 -19.14 -7.70 8.93
N LYS A 167 -19.94 -7.98 7.89
CA LYS A 167 -19.90 -9.27 7.19
C LYS A 167 -18.52 -9.51 6.57
N ASN A 168 -17.90 -8.51 5.95
CA ASN A 168 -16.58 -8.63 5.37
C ASN A 168 -15.51 -8.80 6.45
N GLN A 169 -15.61 -8.11 7.59
CA GLN A 169 -14.68 -8.29 8.71
C GLN A 169 -14.71 -9.73 9.27
N ARG A 170 -15.88 -10.38 9.32
CA ARG A 170 -15.97 -11.80 9.69
C ARG A 170 -15.22 -12.69 8.70
N LYS A 171 -15.42 -12.48 7.39
CA LYS A 171 -14.71 -13.22 6.34
C LYS A 171 -13.20 -13.00 6.37
N ILE A 172 -12.75 -11.78 6.65
CA ILE A 172 -11.32 -11.45 6.80
C ILE A 172 -10.72 -12.21 7.99
N ARG A 173 -11.40 -12.27 9.14
CA ARG A 173 -10.93 -13.05 10.28
C ARG A 173 -10.84 -14.55 9.97
N GLU A 174 -11.84 -15.09 9.29
CA GLU A 174 -11.83 -16.50 8.86
C GLU A 174 -10.68 -16.76 7.88
N TRP A 175 -10.50 -15.92 6.88
CA TRP A 175 -9.40 -16.02 5.94
C TRP A 175 -8.03 -15.98 6.64
N ASN A 176 -7.83 -15.05 7.58
CA ASN A 176 -6.59 -14.97 8.35
C ASN A 176 -6.33 -16.27 9.14
N ARG A 177 -7.36 -16.85 9.75
CA ARG A 177 -7.26 -18.12 10.48
C ARG A 177 -6.85 -19.28 9.55
N LEU A 178 -7.50 -19.40 8.40
CA LEU A 178 -7.17 -20.43 7.40
C LEU A 178 -5.76 -20.24 6.85
N TYR A 179 -5.40 -19.03 6.51
CA TYR A 179 -4.05 -18.72 6.00
C TYR A 179 -2.94 -19.09 7.01
N GLN A 180 -3.18 -18.89 8.30
CA GLN A 180 -2.24 -19.30 9.35
C GLN A 180 -2.13 -20.83 9.50
N GLN A 181 -3.22 -21.56 9.23
CA GLN A 181 -3.26 -23.02 9.33
C GLN A 181 -2.50 -23.70 8.18
N LEU A 182 -2.37 -23.04 7.02
CA LEU A 182 -1.71 -23.62 5.85
C LEU A 182 -0.19 -23.75 5.98
N GLY A 183 0.43 -23.05 6.95
CA GLY A 183 1.87 -23.14 7.19
C GLY A 183 2.71 -22.97 5.91
N ASP A 184 3.58 -23.93 5.63
CA ASP A 184 4.47 -23.91 4.47
C ASP A 184 3.75 -24.20 3.13
N GLU A 185 2.52 -24.69 3.16
CA GLU A 185 1.69 -24.88 1.97
C GLU A 185 1.16 -23.57 1.37
N ARG A 186 1.40 -22.45 2.05
CA ARG A 186 1.00 -21.08 1.58
C ARG A 186 1.51 -20.75 0.19
N THR A 187 2.65 -21.29 -0.18
CA THR A 187 3.25 -21.09 -1.51
C THR A 187 2.40 -21.63 -2.65
N GLN A 188 1.53 -22.59 -2.40
CA GLN A 188 0.61 -23.16 -3.41
C GLN A 188 -0.47 -22.15 -3.85
N PHE A 189 -0.73 -21.11 -3.05
CA PHE A 189 -1.68 -20.04 -3.41
C PHE A 189 -1.02 -18.84 -4.10
N ILE A 190 0.29 -18.86 -4.26
CA ILE A 190 1.10 -17.77 -4.82
C ILE A 190 1.50 -18.09 -6.28
N ALA A 191 1.40 -19.35 -6.68
CA ALA A 191 1.74 -19.81 -8.03
C ALA A 191 0.65 -19.49 -9.08
#